data_78420a455d26ac99407c23ec549f231b
#
_entry.id   78420a455d26ac99407c23ec549f231b
#
_cell.length_a   1.000
_cell.length_b   1.000
_cell.length_c   1.000
_cell.angle_alpha   90.00
_cell.angle_beta   90.00
_cell.angle_gamma   90.00
#
_symmetry.space_group_name_H-M   'P 1'
#
loop_
_entity.id
_entity.type
_entity.pdbx_description
1 polymer ?
#
loop_
_entity_poly.entity_id
_entity_poly.type
_entity_poly.pdbx_seq_one_letter_code
_entity_poly.pdbx_strand_id
1 'polypeptide(L)'
;MTIGQSCFDRAIALFDAANGEDPRMDKGPDGKDVPRELLYAQRMTDMIGRFAPTAPEAAQLAVRAQHIQRWKVPRDSYPMDRDGYLQWRTGLYKFHAETAGRLMKEAGYDDATIDRVKQAVGKRGLKVNADTQLLEDVADLVFIEHYMLGFAGQKPDYTEEK
;
A
#
# COMPACT_ATOMS: atom_id res chain seq x y z
N MET A 1 -6.06 6.61 -31.65
CA MET A 1 -6.63 5.48 -30.87
C MET A 1 -5.51 4.81 -30.11
N THR A 2 -5.52 4.99 -28.80
CA THR A 2 -4.54 4.30 -27.94
C THR A 2 -4.89 2.81 -27.93
N ILE A 3 -4.13 2.03 -28.70
CA ILE A 3 -4.28 0.58 -28.72
C ILE A 3 -3.92 0.07 -27.32
N GLY A 4 -4.97 -0.30 -26.57
CA GLY A 4 -4.82 -1.25 -25.52
C GLY A 4 -3.97 -0.83 -24.32
N GLN A 5 -4.32 0.29 -23.69
CA GLN A 5 -3.95 0.39 -22.28
C GLN A 5 -4.71 -0.72 -21.55
N SER A 6 -3.97 -1.67 -20.97
CA SER A 6 -4.57 -2.79 -20.24
C SER A 6 -5.34 -2.31 -19.00
N CYS A 7 -6.21 -3.17 -18.45
CA CYS A 7 -6.84 -2.89 -17.17
C CYS A 7 -5.79 -2.63 -16.09
N PHE A 8 -4.70 -3.38 -16.11
CA PHE A 8 -3.59 -3.21 -15.18
C PHE A 8 -2.99 -1.81 -15.30
N ASP A 9 -2.64 -1.37 -16.49
CA ASP A 9 -2.04 -0.04 -16.69
C ASP A 9 -2.99 1.07 -16.25
N ARG A 10 -4.29 0.93 -16.55
CA ARG A 10 -5.30 1.91 -16.11
C ARG A 10 -5.43 1.95 -14.60
N ALA A 11 -5.45 0.79 -13.94
CA ALA A 11 -5.55 0.72 -12.48
C ALA A 11 -4.32 1.34 -11.82
N ILE A 12 -3.11 1.03 -12.29
CA ILE A 12 -1.88 1.63 -11.76
C ILE A 12 -1.91 3.16 -11.93
N ALA A 13 -2.34 3.65 -13.09
CA ALA A 13 -2.45 5.08 -13.33
C ALA A 13 -3.45 5.76 -12.38
N LEU A 14 -4.58 5.12 -12.11
CA LEU A 14 -5.58 5.63 -11.16
C LEU A 14 -5.05 5.61 -9.72
N PHE A 15 -4.38 4.55 -9.31
CA PHE A 15 -3.75 4.47 -7.98
C PHE A 15 -2.70 5.57 -7.81
N ASP A 16 -1.85 5.76 -8.82
CA ASP A 16 -0.78 6.76 -8.78
C ASP A 16 -1.34 8.18 -8.77
N ALA A 17 -2.39 8.46 -9.54
CA ALA A 17 -3.06 9.76 -9.53
C ALA A 17 -3.64 10.05 -8.13
N ALA A 18 -4.26 9.05 -7.50
CA ALA A 18 -4.81 9.19 -6.16
C ALA A 18 -3.70 9.46 -5.13
N ASN A 19 -2.61 8.70 -5.16
CA ASN A 19 -1.48 8.89 -4.26
C ASN A 19 -0.68 10.16 -4.57
N GLY A 20 -0.71 10.63 -5.80
CA GLY A 20 -0.08 11.87 -6.21
C GLY A 20 -0.69 13.12 -5.59
N GLU A 21 -1.89 13.02 -5.02
CA GLU A 21 -2.55 14.11 -4.29
C GLU A 21 -2.05 14.27 -2.86
N ASP A 22 -1.15 13.40 -2.38
CA ASP A 22 -0.61 13.49 -1.01
C ASP A 22 0.14 14.80 -0.83
N PRO A 23 -0.26 15.67 0.11
CA PRO A 23 0.43 16.94 0.36
C PRO A 23 1.78 16.77 1.02
N ARG A 24 2.07 15.59 1.57
CA ARG A 24 3.35 15.31 2.23
C ARG A 24 4.36 14.84 1.18
N MET A 25 5.60 15.31 1.30
CA MET A 25 6.66 15.00 0.34
C MET A 25 7.80 14.26 1.03
N ASP A 26 8.40 13.32 0.32
CA ASP A 26 9.65 12.65 0.70
C ASP A 26 10.63 12.70 -0.48
N LYS A 27 11.91 12.52 -0.20
CA LYS A 27 12.93 12.52 -1.26
C LYS A 27 12.94 11.17 -1.99
N GLY A 28 12.80 11.22 -3.30
CA GLY A 28 12.93 10.07 -4.19
C GLY A 28 14.40 9.73 -4.45
N PRO A 29 14.64 8.67 -5.28
CA PRO A 29 16.01 8.20 -5.58
C PRO A 29 16.91 9.26 -6.23
N ASP A 30 16.32 10.20 -6.96
CA ASP A 30 17.03 11.29 -7.62
C ASP A 30 17.18 12.55 -6.75
N GLY A 31 16.75 12.49 -5.49
CA GLY A 31 16.79 13.61 -4.56
C GLY A 31 15.67 14.62 -4.72
N LYS A 32 14.74 14.41 -5.65
CA LYS A 32 13.59 15.29 -5.85
C LYS A 32 12.43 14.91 -4.94
N ASP A 33 11.60 15.89 -4.61
CA ASP A 33 10.41 15.66 -3.80
C ASP A 33 9.38 14.85 -4.58
N VAL A 34 8.83 13.82 -3.91
CA VAL A 34 7.77 12.96 -4.44
C VAL A 34 6.67 12.87 -3.38
N PRO A 35 5.38 12.90 -3.77
CA PRO A 35 4.31 12.64 -2.81
C PRO A 35 4.56 11.36 -2.03
N ARG A 36 4.44 11.43 -0.70
CA ARG A 36 4.90 10.35 0.20
C ARG A 36 4.30 9.00 -0.12
N GLU A 37 2.98 8.91 -0.29
CA GLU A 37 2.36 7.61 -0.55
C GLU A 37 2.58 7.14 -2.00
N LEU A 38 2.82 8.04 -2.93
CA LEU A 38 3.24 7.66 -4.28
C LEU A 38 4.63 7.01 -4.24
N LEU A 39 5.57 7.60 -3.53
CA LEU A 39 6.92 7.05 -3.36
C LEU A 39 6.87 5.68 -2.69
N TYR A 40 6.06 5.53 -1.63
CA TYR A 40 5.86 4.26 -0.96
C TYR A 40 5.32 3.19 -1.94
N ALA A 41 4.32 3.56 -2.74
CA ALA A 41 3.74 2.66 -3.74
C ALA A 41 4.79 2.21 -4.78
N GLN A 42 5.64 3.13 -5.24
CA GLN A 42 6.73 2.81 -6.15
C GLN A 42 7.74 1.84 -5.53
N ARG A 43 8.08 2.05 -4.25
CA ARG A 43 8.98 1.16 -3.50
C ARG A 43 8.39 -0.23 -3.31
N MET A 44 7.09 -0.33 -3.08
CA MET A 44 6.39 -1.60 -2.97
C MET A 44 6.42 -2.37 -4.30
N THR A 45 6.16 -1.70 -5.41
CA THR A 45 6.20 -2.32 -6.73
C THR A 45 7.62 -2.77 -7.08
N ASP A 46 8.64 -1.96 -6.80
CA ASP A 46 10.03 -2.35 -7.00
C ASP A 46 10.37 -3.61 -6.19
N MET A 47 9.98 -3.63 -4.92
CA MET A 47 10.30 -4.75 -4.03
C MET A 47 9.64 -6.05 -4.48
N ILE A 48 8.35 -6.04 -4.87
CA ILE A 48 7.70 -7.28 -5.34
C ILE A 48 8.37 -7.80 -6.60
N GLY A 49 8.81 -6.91 -7.48
CA GLY A 49 9.55 -7.30 -8.69
C GLY A 49 10.87 -8.00 -8.39
N ARG A 50 11.56 -7.59 -7.32
CA ARG A 50 12.82 -8.22 -6.89
C ARG A 50 12.60 -9.49 -6.07
N PHE A 51 11.64 -9.49 -5.17
CA PHE A 51 11.37 -10.58 -4.23
C PHE A 51 10.55 -11.71 -4.85
N ALA A 52 9.55 -11.38 -5.66
CA ALA A 52 8.63 -12.34 -6.26
C ALA A 52 8.33 -11.95 -7.71
N PRO A 53 9.31 -12.11 -8.64
CA PRO A 53 9.17 -11.63 -10.01
C PRO A 53 8.03 -12.28 -10.80
N THR A 54 7.54 -13.44 -10.36
CA THR A 54 6.42 -14.14 -10.99
C THR A 54 5.11 -13.97 -10.23
N ALA A 55 5.03 -12.99 -9.35
CA ALA A 55 3.81 -12.73 -8.56
C ALA A 55 2.59 -12.50 -9.46
N PRO A 56 1.40 -13.01 -9.08
CA PRO A 56 0.20 -12.79 -9.87
C PRO A 56 -0.17 -11.31 -9.93
N GLU A 57 -0.89 -10.95 -10.99
CA GLU A 57 -1.31 -9.56 -11.24
C GLU A 57 -2.06 -8.97 -10.03
N ALA A 58 -2.93 -9.76 -9.40
CA ALA A 58 -3.67 -9.31 -8.21
C ALA A 58 -2.73 -8.89 -7.07
N ALA A 59 -1.64 -9.62 -6.85
CA ALA A 59 -0.65 -9.26 -5.83
C ALA A 59 0.10 -7.98 -6.21
N GLN A 60 0.44 -7.80 -7.48
CA GLN A 60 1.08 -6.58 -7.96
C GLN A 60 0.19 -5.35 -7.76
N LEU A 61 -1.11 -5.48 -8.01
CA LEU A 61 -2.08 -4.41 -7.75
C LEU A 61 -2.21 -4.13 -6.25
N ALA A 62 -2.27 -5.17 -5.43
CA ALA A 62 -2.40 -5.03 -3.99
C ALA A 62 -1.23 -4.26 -3.37
N VAL A 63 0.01 -4.57 -3.77
CA VAL A 63 1.18 -3.87 -3.23
C VAL A 63 1.19 -2.39 -3.64
N ARG A 64 0.75 -2.07 -4.85
CA ARG A 64 0.68 -0.68 -5.32
C ARG A 64 -0.36 0.13 -4.56
N ALA A 65 -1.44 -0.48 -4.11
CA ALA A 65 -2.56 0.18 -3.44
C ALA A 65 -2.52 0.07 -1.91
N GLN A 66 -1.49 -0.54 -1.32
CA GLN A 66 -1.50 -0.88 0.11
C GLN A 66 -1.77 0.30 1.04
N HIS A 67 -1.20 1.48 0.77
CA HIS A 67 -1.39 2.69 1.58
C HIS A 67 -2.14 3.77 0.82
N ILE A 68 -2.99 3.40 -0.14
CA ILE A 68 -3.65 4.37 -1.01
C ILE A 68 -4.39 5.44 -0.22
N GLN A 69 -4.02 6.69 -0.45
CA GLN A 69 -4.60 7.88 0.18
C GLN A 69 -4.63 7.83 1.72
N ARG A 70 -3.60 7.22 2.34
CA ARG A 70 -3.54 7.00 3.79
C ARG A 70 -3.74 8.28 4.59
N TRP A 71 -3.24 9.43 4.11
CA TRP A 71 -3.34 10.71 4.80
C TRP A 71 -4.78 11.19 5.00
N LYS A 72 -5.74 10.63 4.25
CA LYS A 72 -7.17 10.99 4.39
C LYS A 72 -7.80 10.44 5.66
N VAL A 73 -7.13 9.50 6.33
CA VAL A 73 -7.59 8.92 7.59
C VAL A 73 -6.48 9.09 8.63
N PRO A 74 -6.32 10.31 9.16
CA PRO A 74 -5.23 10.59 10.11
C PRO A 74 -5.44 9.86 11.43
N ARG A 75 -4.33 9.56 12.12
CA ARG A 75 -4.35 8.83 13.39
C ARG A 75 -5.21 9.52 14.45
N ASP A 76 -5.20 10.85 14.46
CA ASP A 76 -5.95 11.65 15.44
C ASP A 76 -7.45 11.72 15.18
N SER A 77 -7.94 11.11 14.09
CA SER A 77 -9.39 10.93 13.90
C SER A 77 -9.99 9.84 14.79
N TYR A 78 -9.14 9.15 15.56
CA TYR A 78 -9.54 8.13 16.55
C TYR A 78 -8.89 8.44 17.90
N PRO A 79 -9.43 7.88 19.01
CA PRO A 79 -8.82 8.09 20.34
C PRO A 79 -7.33 7.73 20.37
N MET A 80 -6.55 8.49 21.15
CA MET A 80 -5.09 8.34 21.26
C MET A 80 -4.70 7.31 22.32
N ASP A 81 -5.44 6.22 22.41
CA ASP A 81 -5.16 5.07 23.25
C ASP A 81 -4.98 3.81 22.37
N ARG A 82 -4.76 2.68 23.01
CA ARG A 82 -4.55 1.41 22.29
C ARG A 82 -5.79 1.00 21.49
N ASP A 83 -6.98 1.13 22.06
CA ASP A 83 -8.21 0.76 21.38
C ASP A 83 -8.44 1.66 20.16
N GLY A 84 -8.20 2.96 20.30
CA GLY A 84 -8.27 3.90 19.18
C GLY A 84 -7.26 3.59 18.09
N TYR A 85 -6.05 3.18 18.46
CA TYR A 85 -5.04 2.75 17.49
C TYR A 85 -5.50 1.53 16.69
N LEU A 86 -6.06 0.52 17.36
CA LEU A 86 -6.55 -0.68 16.68
C LEU A 86 -7.74 -0.36 15.78
N GLN A 87 -8.65 0.50 16.23
CA GLN A 87 -9.77 0.97 15.41
C GLN A 87 -9.28 1.72 14.17
N TRP A 88 -8.29 2.59 14.33
CA TRP A 88 -7.70 3.33 13.23
C TRP A 88 -7.06 2.38 12.20
N ARG A 89 -6.28 1.40 12.65
CA ARG A 89 -5.67 0.42 11.74
C ARG A 89 -6.72 -0.38 10.98
N THR A 90 -7.75 -0.86 11.68
CA THR A 90 -8.84 -1.62 11.04
C THR A 90 -9.59 -0.76 10.04
N GLY A 91 -9.86 0.49 10.40
CA GLY A 91 -10.50 1.45 9.50
C GLY A 91 -9.65 1.76 8.27
N LEU A 92 -8.34 1.85 8.43
CA LEU A 92 -7.41 2.02 7.31
C LEU A 92 -7.46 0.84 6.33
N TYR A 93 -7.43 -0.39 6.84
CA TYR A 93 -7.49 -1.57 5.97
C TYR A 93 -8.76 -1.57 5.11
N LYS A 94 -9.88 -1.27 5.74
CA LYS A 94 -11.17 -1.16 5.03
C LYS A 94 -11.14 -0.03 4.01
N PHE A 95 -10.66 1.14 4.40
CA PHE A 95 -10.57 2.31 3.53
C PHE A 95 -9.70 2.04 2.30
N HIS A 96 -8.52 1.45 2.50
CA HIS A 96 -7.62 1.12 1.39
C HIS A 96 -8.24 0.09 0.46
N ALA A 97 -8.86 -0.96 1.00
CA ALA A 97 -9.51 -2.00 0.20
C ALA A 97 -10.66 -1.43 -0.64
N GLU A 98 -11.52 -0.61 -0.05
CA GLU A 98 -12.65 0.00 -0.75
C GLU A 98 -12.19 0.98 -1.83
N THR A 99 -11.18 1.79 -1.54
CA THR A 99 -10.63 2.75 -2.50
C THR A 99 -9.99 2.03 -3.69
N ALA A 100 -9.17 1.02 -3.43
CA ALA A 100 -8.55 0.21 -4.48
C ALA A 100 -9.61 -0.47 -5.34
N GLY A 101 -10.62 -1.07 -4.72
CA GLY A 101 -11.70 -1.76 -5.45
C GLY A 101 -12.49 -0.82 -6.36
N ARG A 102 -12.80 0.38 -5.88
CA ARG A 102 -13.51 1.38 -6.67
C ARG A 102 -12.70 1.79 -7.91
N LEU A 103 -11.42 2.04 -7.75
CA LEU A 103 -10.54 2.44 -8.84
C LEU A 103 -10.31 1.29 -9.82
N MET A 104 -10.22 0.06 -9.34
CA MET A 104 -10.12 -1.12 -10.21
C MET A 104 -11.38 -1.32 -11.06
N LYS A 105 -12.56 -1.08 -10.49
CA LYS A 105 -13.80 -1.14 -11.25
C LYS A 105 -13.81 -0.11 -12.37
N GLU A 106 -13.37 1.09 -12.06
CA GLU A 106 -13.21 2.16 -13.06
C GLU A 106 -12.22 1.76 -14.16
N ALA A 107 -11.18 1.02 -13.81
CA ALA A 107 -10.18 0.52 -14.76
C ALA A 107 -10.69 -0.64 -15.63
N GLY A 108 -11.82 -1.26 -15.29
CA GLY A 108 -12.44 -2.31 -16.08
C GLY A 108 -12.26 -3.73 -15.56
N TYR A 109 -11.80 -3.91 -14.31
CA TYR A 109 -11.67 -5.23 -13.71
C TYR A 109 -13.02 -5.84 -13.36
N ASP A 110 -13.09 -7.17 -13.39
CA ASP A 110 -14.25 -7.91 -12.93
C ASP A 110 -14.32 -7.97 -11.39
N ASP A 111 -15.50 -8.33 -10.88
CA ASP A 111 -15.73 -8.34 -9.43
C ASP A 111 -14.88 -9.39 -8.71
N ALA A 112 -14.59 -10.52 -9.35
CA ALA A 112 -13.76 -11.58 -8.75
C ALA A 112 -12.31 -11.10 -8.53
N THR A 113 -11.73 -10.42 -9.51
CA THR A 113 -10.38 -9.87 -9.40
C THR A 113 -10.33 -8.73 -8.37
N ILE A 114 -11.35 -7.86 -8.39
CA ILE A 114 -11.47 -6.77 -7.42
C ILE A 114 -11.54 -7.34 -5.99
N ASP A 115 -12.37 -8.35 -5.75
CA ASP A 115 -12.49 -8.97 -4.44
C ASP A 115 -11.17 -9.57 -3.97
N ARG A 116 -10.45 -10.24 -4.87
CA ARG A 116 -9.15 -10.83 -4.56
C ARG A 116 -8.14 -9.76 -4.08
N VAL A 117 -8.07 -8.63 -4.76
CA VAL A 117 -7.20 -7.52 -4.36
C VAL A 117 -7.66 -6.88 -3.05
N LYS A 118 -8.97 -6.68 -2.90
CA LYS A 118 -9.53 -6.10 -1.67
C LYS A 118 -9.22 -6.95 -0.44
N GLN A 119 -9.24 -8.28 -0.57
CA GLN A 119 -8.89 -9.16 0.56
C GLN A 119 -7.43 -9.00 0.97
N ALA A 120 -6.51 -8.92 0.01
CA ALA A 120 -5.09 -8.72 0.31
C ALA A 120 -4.85 -7.34 0.96
N VAL A 121 -5.36 -6.28 0.36
CA VAL A 121 -5.21 -4.89 0.87
C VAL A 121 -5.90 -4.73 2.23
N GLY A 122 -7.04 -5.39 2.42
CA GLY A 122 -7.79 -5.39 3.68
C GLY A 122 -7.23 -6.33 4.75
N LYS A 123 -6.10 -6.99 4.48
CA LYS A 123 -5.40 -7.91 5.41
C LYS A 123 -6.25 -9.10 5.84
N ARG A 124 -7.07 -9.62 4.93
CA ARG A 124 -7.94 -10.77 5.20
C ARG A 124 -7.17 -12.08 5.05
N GLY A 125 -7.36 -12.98 6.00
CA GLY A 125 -6.84 -14.35 5.93
C GLY A 125 -5.31 -14.42 5.86
N LEU A 126 -4.59 -13.64 6.65
CA LEU A 126 -3.13 -13.48 6.58
C LEU A 126 -2.38 -14.84 6.54
N LYS A 127 -2.82 -15.82 7.29
CA LYS A 127 -2.13 -17.13 7.39
C LYS A 127 -2.56 -18.13 6.31
N VAL A 128 -3.65 -17.87 5.59
CA VAL A 128 -4.23 -18.83 4.63
C VAL A 128 -4.38 -18.24 3.23
N ASN A 129 -4.27 -16.94 3.07
CA ASN A 129 -4.38 -16.25 1.78
C ASN A 129 -2.97 -15.88 1.30
N ALA A 130 -2.53 -16.50 0.21
CA ALA A 130 -1.19 -16.30 -0.33
C ALA A 130 -0.94 -14.85 -0.77
N ASP A 131 -1.94 -14.17 -1.32
CA ASP A 131 -1.80 -12.76 -1.73
C ASP A 131 -1.60 -11.85 -0.52
N THR A 132 -2.37 -12.07 0.54
CA THR A 132 -2.25 -11.30 1.79
C THR A 132 -0.88 -11.51 2.43
N GLN A 133 -0.41 -12.75 2.48
CA GLN A 133 0.91 -13.07 3.03
C GLN A 133 2.02 -12.42 2.20
N LEU A 134 1.93 -12.51 0.88
CA LEU A 134 2.93 -11.90 0.01
C LEU A 134 2.97 -10.37 0.19
N LEU A 135 1.80 -9.75 0.30
CA LEU A 135 1.73 -8.30 0.55
C LEU A 135 2.43 -7.93 1.87
N GLU A 136 2.20 -8.69 2.94
CA GLU A 136 2.87 -8.46 4.22
C GLU A 136 4.39 -8.65 4.12
N ASP A 137 4.84 -9.70 3.44
CA ASP A 137 6.27 -9.95 3.25
C ASP A 137 6.93 -8.79 2.50
N VAL A 138 6.31 -8.31 1.44
CA VAL A 138 6.81 -7.18 0.65
C VAL A 138 6.84 -5.91 1.50
N ALA A 139 5.78 -5.66 2.27
CA ALA A 139 5.72 -4.49 3.16
C ALA A 139 6.82 -4.52 4.22
N ASP A 140 7.08 -5.67 4.81
CA ASP A 140 8.15 -5.83 5.79
C ASP A 140 9.53 -5.56 5.16
N LEU A 141 9.77 -6.07 3.96
CA LEU A 141 11.03 -5.85 3.24
C LEU A 141 11.23 -4.38 2.88
N VAL A 142 10.19 -3.70 2.43
CA VAL A 142 10.24 -2.26 2.13
C VAL A 142 10.53 -1.45 3.40
N PHE A 143 9.90 -1.81 4.52
CA PHE A 143 10.18 -1.16 5.81
C PHE A 143 11.64 -1.31 6.20
N ILE A 144 12.19 -2.52 6.12
CA ILE A 144 13.58 -2.79 6.46
C ILE A 144 14.52 -1.99 5.56
N GLU A 145 14.29 -1.98 4.26
CA GLU A 145 15.19 -1.32 3.30
C GLU A 145 15.15 0.20 3.38
N HIS A 146 13.97 0.80 3.62
CA HIS A 146 13.78 2.24 3.44
C HIS A 146 13.44 3.02 4.71
N TYR A 147 12.86 2.38 5.73
CA TYR A 147 12.24 3.11 6.84
C TYR A 147 12.78 2.72 8.22
N MET A 148 13.43 1.57 8.35
CA MET A 148 13.82 1.03 9.66
C MET A 148 14.78 1.95 10.41
N LEU A 149 15.78 2.52 9.75
CA LEU A 149 16.76 3.42 10.38
C LEU A 149 16.10 4.70 10.90
N GLY A 150 15.19 5.28 10.11
CA GLY A 150 14.44 6.47 10.53
C GLY A 150 13.55 6.18 11.73
N PHE A 151 12.86 5.03 11.73
CA PHE A 151 12.02 4.59 12.84
C PHE A 151 12.85 4.37 14.12
N ALA A 152 13.99 3.68 14.01
CA ALA A 152 14.87 3.44 15.14
C ALA A 152 15.44 4.76 15.70
N GLY A 153 15.75 5.73 14.83
CA GLY A 153 16.23 7.04 15.22
C GLY A 153 15.16 7.87 15.94
N GLN A 154 13.88 7.69 15.60
CA GLN A 154 12.77 8.37 16.25
C GLN A 154 12.39 7.74 17.60
N LYS A 155 12.73 6.47 17.82
CA LYS A 155 12.39 5.71 19.02
C LYS A 155 13.60 4.90 19.48
N PRO A 156 14.67 5.58 19.95
CA PRO A 156 15.91 4.89 20.33
C PRO A 156 15.73 3.89 21.47
N ASP A 157 14.76 4.13 22.36
CA ASP A 157 14.50 3.24 23.50
C ASP A 157 13.77 1.95 23.10
N TYR A 158 13.28 1.89 21.86
CA TYR A 158 12.49 0.76 21.37
C TYR A 158 13.34 -0.44 20.98
N THR A 159 14.63 -0.25 20.75
CA THR A 159 15.54 -1.27 20.23
C THR A 159 16.12 -2.16 21.32
N GLU A 160 16.04 -1.76 22.59
CA GLU A 160 16.61 -2.50 23.71
C GLU A 160 15.64 -3.47 24.38
N GLU A 161 14.34 -3.34 24.12
CA GLU A 161 13.27 -4.13 24.77
C GLU A 161 12.70 -5.23 23.88
N LYS A 162 13.25 -5.46 22.70
CA LYS A 162 12.84 -6.50 21.77
C LYS A 162 14.04 -7.37 21.41
#